data_dbeb5837759b10be934cb428d0f4846e
#
_entry.id   dbeb5837759b10be934cb428d0f4846e
#
_cell.length_a   1.000
_cell.length_b   1.000
_cell.length_c   1.000
_cell.angle_alpha   90.00
_cell.angle_beta   90.00
_cell.angle_gamma   90.00
#
_symmetry.space_group_name_H-M   'P 1'
#
loop_
_entity.id
_entity.type
_entity.pdbx_description
1 polymer ?
#
loop_
_entity_poly.entity_id
_entity_poly.type
_entity_poly.pdbx_seq_one_letter_code
_entity_poly.pdbx_strand_id
1 'polypeptide(L)'
;ADIAIWPLTFREASNDLNGLFETIQRKNAQIVEFLAGHGIAKEAITISPPVVVDRHAQAYGDTANIVYRYSGASTVTVYSNDVEAVRNAMKDVIALGKKGVALSGEDYQNQTQFVFSGLATLKPEMIEEATKNARAVAEKFAADSDSSLGKIRSAQQGQFSIENRDSTT
;
A
#
# COMPACT_ATOMS: atom_id res chain seq x y z
N ALA A 1 -4.48 -12.08 -2.46
CA ALA A 1 -4.73 -10.93 -1.59
C ALA A 1 -6.22 -10.78 -1.38
N ASP A 2 -6.61 -10.41 -0.18
CA ASP A 2 -8.00 -10.23 0.26
C ASP A 2 -8.24 -8.82 0.80
N ILE A 3 -7.19 -7.99 0.83
CA ILE A 3 -7.24 -6.58 1.19
C ILE A 3 -6.43 -5.78 0.18
N ALA A 4 -7.00 -4.68 -0.30
CA ALA A 4 -6.30 -3.66 -1.06
C ALA A 4 -6.19 -2.37 -0.25
N ILE A 5 -4.98 -1.81 -0.17
CA ILE A 5 -4.69 -0.51 0.43
C ILE A 5 -4.15 0.37 -0.68
N TRP A 6 -4.90 1.41 -1.04
CA TRP A 6 -4.55 2.28 -2.15
C TRP A 6 -4.58 3.74 -1.73
N PRO A 7 -3.42 4.37 -1.51
CA PRO A 7 -3.32 5.79 -1.24
C PRO A 7 -3.31 6.59 -2.55
N LEU A 8 -4.19 7.59 -2.65
CA LEU A 8 -4.24 8.57 -3.72
C LEU A 8 -3.79 9.92 -3.16
N THR A 9 -2.57 10.30 -3.45
CA THR A 9 -1.97 11.55 -2.97
C THR A 9 -1.91 12.56 -4.10
N PHE A 10 -2.30 13.81 -3.81
CA PHE A 10 -2.11 14.93 -4.72
C PHE A 10 -1.54 16.14 -3.99
N ARG A 11 -0.99 17.08 -4.76
CA ARG A 11 -0.39 18.30 -4.25
C ARG A 11 -0.97 19.50 -4.98
N GLU A 12 -1.13 20.59 -4.24
CA GLU A 12 -1.62 21.87 -4.75
C GLU A 12 -0.73 23.00 -4.25
N ALA A 13 -0.73 24.10 -4.99
CA ALA A 13 0.00 25.29 -4.59
C ALA A 13 -0.83 26.53 -4.86
N SER A 14 -0.75 27.54 -3.97
CA SER A 14 -1.50 28.79 -4.08
C SER A 14 -0.77 29.91 -3.34
N ASN A 15 -1.08 31.14 -3.69
CA ASN A 15 -0.69 32.33 -2.91
C ASN A 15 -1.76 32.73 -1.88
N ASP A 16 -2.96 32.14 -1.97
CA ASP A 16 -4.04 32.30 -1.01
C ASP A 16 -4.25 30.99 -0.24
N LEU A 17 -4.15 31.06 1.08
CA LEU A 17 -4.28 29.91 1.97
C LEU A 17 -5.70 29.33 1.97
N ASN A 18 -6.72 30.21 1.98
CA ASN A 18 -8.13 29.77 1.99
C ASN A 18 -8.47 29.07 0.66
N GLY A 19 -8.09 29.67 -0.46
CA GLY A 19 -8.29 29.10 -1.78
C GLY A 19 -7.55 27.76 -1.97
N LEU A 20 -6.39 27.60 -1.30
CA LEU A 20 -5.69 26.31 -1.28
C LEU A 20 -6.54 25.23 -0.58
N PHE A 21 -7.08 25.52 0.61
CA PHE A 21 -7.93 24.58 1.34
C PHE A 21 -9.22 24.24 0.58
N GLU A 22 -9.89 25.23 -0.02
CA GLU A 22 -11.08 25.01 -0.84
C GLU A 22 -10.77 24.09 -2.04
N THR A 23 -9.63 24.30 -2.69
CA THR A 23 -9.18 23.45 -3.80
C THR A 23 -8.90 22.03 -3.35
N ILE A 24 -8.22 21.85 -2.22
CA ILE A 24 -7.96 20.53 -1.63
C ILE A 24 -9.27 19.82 -1.29
N GLN A 25 -10.22 20.48 -0.65
CA GLN A 25 -11.51 19.90 -0.29
C GLN A 25 -12.31 19.47 -1.54
N ARG A 26 -12.35 20.31 -2.55
CA ARG A 26 -13.01 20.00 -3.82
C ARG A 26 -12.39 18.78 -4.49
N LYS A 27 -11.05 18.68 -4.55
CA LYS A 27 -10.35 17.55 -5.15
C LYS A 27 -10.53 16.27 -4.34
N ASN A 28 -10.53 16.34 -3.02
CA ASN A 28 -10.88 15.19 -2.17
C ASN A 28 -12.29 14.67 -2.48
N ALA A 29 -13.27 15.58 -2.62
CA ALA A 29 -14.63 15.20 -2.99
C ALA A 29 -14.71 14.54 -4.37
N GLN A 30 -13.96 15.04 -5.35
CA GLN A 30 -13.88 14.44 -6.69
C GLN A 30 -13.27 13.00 -6.65
N ILE A 31 -12.25 12.77 -5.82
CA ILE A 31 -11.67 11.44 -5.64
C ILE A 31 -12.70 10.50 -4.98
N VAL A 32 -13.38 10.96 -3.93
CA VAL A 32 -14.40 10.14 -3.24
C VAL A 32 -15.55 9.79 -4.19
N GLU A 33 -16.03 10.73 -4.99
CA GLU A 33 -17.07 10.52 -6.01
C GLU A 33 -16.61 9.48 -7.05
N PHE A 34 -15.37 9.61 -7.53
CA PHE A 34 -14.77 8.66 -8.47
C PHE A 34 -14.73 7.24 -7.87
N LEU A 35 -14.27 7.10 -6.63
CA LEU A 35 -14.19 5.81 -5.94
C LEU A 35 -15.58 5.19 -5.72
N ALA A 36 -16.56 6.01 -5.31
CA ALA A 36 -17.94 5.56 -5.15
C ALA A 36 -18.55 5.10 -6.49
N GLY A 37 -18.23 5.77 -7.59
CA GLY A 37 -18.63 5.37 -8.94
C GLY A 37 -18.08 4.00 -9.38
N HIS A 38 -17.00 3.53 -8.76
CA HIS A 38 -16.41 2.20 -8.96
C HIS A 38 -16.83 1.17 -7.91
N GLY A 39 -17.87 1.46 -7.12
CA GLY A 39 -18.40 0.53 -6.12
C GLY A 39 -17.62 0.47 -4.81
N ILE A 40 -16.66 1.36 -4.60
CA ILE A 40 -15.92 1.41 -3.33
C ILE A 40 -16.78 2.10 -2.28
N ALA A 41 -17.10 1.39 -1.20
CA ALA A 41 -17.94 1.89 -0.12
C ALA A 41 -17.26 3.06 0.61
N LYS A 42 -18.07 4.01 1.08
CA LYS A 42 -17.56 5.21 1.76
C LYS A 42 -16.77 4.88 3.03
N GLU A 43 -17.16 3.81 3.71
CA GLU A 43 -16.52 3.29 4.92
C GLU A 43 -15.11 2.74 4.66
N ALA A 44 -14.83 2.38 3.41
CA ALA A 44 -13.51 1.95 2.95
C ALA A 44 -12.58 3.12 2.59
N ILE A 45 -13.07 4.37 2.69
CA ILE A 45 -12.34 5.56 2.26
C ILE A 45 -12.00 6.41 3.48
N THR A 46 -10.72 6.75 3.63
CA THR A 46 -10.24 7.65 4.67
C THR A 46 -9.53 8.84 4.03
N ILE A 47 -9.86 10.05 4.45
CA ILE A 47 -9.19 11.28 4.02
C ILE A 47 -8.30 11.74 5.15
N SER A 48 -6.99 11.80 4.92
CA SER A 48 -6.04 12.34 5.89
C SER A 48 -6.13 13.85 5.96
N PRO A 49 -5.91 14.46 7.14
CA PRO A 49 -5.78 15.91 7.24
C PRO A 49 -4.74 16.43 6.25
N PRO A 50 -5.01 17.53 5.52
CA PRO A 50 -4.05 18.09 4.57
C PRO A 50 -2.83 18.64 5.30
N VAL A 51 -1.65 18.37 4.74
CA VAL A 51 -0.38 18.97 5.19
C VAL A 51 -0.13 20.21 4.35
N VAL A 52 0.00 21.37 5.00
CA VAL A 52 0.27 22.64 4.32
C VAL A 52 1.59 23.23 4.80
N VAL A 53 2.40 23.69 3.86
CA VAL A 53 3.69 24.33 4.10
C VAL A 53 3.63 25.76 3.61
N ASP A 54 3.95 26.74 4.49
CA ASP A 54 4.24 28.12 4.11
C ASP A 54 5.73 28.21 3.74
N ARG A 55 6.01 28.35 2.46
CA ARG A 55 7.38 28.38 1.94
C ARG A 55 8.14 29.63 2.34
N HIS A 56 7.45 30.73 2.63
CA HIS A 56 8.11 31.95 3.13
C HIS A 56 8.50 31.86 4.61
N ALA A 57 7.89 30.95 5.36
CA ALA A 57 8.21 30.69 6.77
C ALA A 57 9.31 29.65 6.97
N GLN A 58 9.83 29.04 5.90
CA GLN A 58 10.91 28.07 6.01
C GLN A 58 12.25 28.78 6.26
N ALA A 59 12.98 28.35 7.29
CA ALA A 59 14.26 28.94 7.71
C ALA A 59 15.42 28.66 6.72
N TYR A 60 15.27 27.65 5.84
CA TYR A 60 16.30 27.23 4.89
C TYR A 60 15.69 27.04 3.50
N GLY A 61 16.32 27.63 2.50
CA GLY A 61 15.95 27.53 1.09
C GLY A 61 16.05 28.86 0.37
N ASP A 62 16.22 28.83 -0.96
CA ASP A 62 16.17 30.02 -1.80
C ASP A 62 14.72 30.52 -1.91
N THR A 63 14.39 31.59 -1.18
CA THR A 63 13.06 32.21 -1.19
C THR A 63 12.87 33.17 -2.38
N ALA A 64 13.92 33.46 -3.13
CA ALA A 64 13.90 34.45 -4.22
C ALA A 64 13.07 33.99 -5.43
N ASN A 65 12.89 32.68 -5.63
CA ASN A 65 12.22 32.08 -6.79
C ASN A 65 10.89 31.36 -6.43
N ILE A 66 10.29 31.64 -5.28
CA ILE A 66 9.02 31.02 -4.87
C ILE A 66 7.87 31.62 -5.66
N VAL A 67 7.31 30.85 -6.61
CA VAL A 67 6.13 31.25 -7.39
C VAL A 67 4.85 31.20 -6.54
N TYR A 68 4.72 30.17 -5.70
CA TYR A 68 3.57 30.02 -4.80
C TYR A 68 4.02 29.92 -3.35
N ARG A 69 3.41 30.76 -2.50
CA ARG A 69 3.70 30.82 -1.07
C ARG A 69 3.33 29.55 -0.31
N TYR A 70 2.14 29.02 -0.59
CA TYR A 70 1.62 27.84 0.11
C TYR A 70 1.68 26.61 -0.80
N SER A 71 2.10 25.49 -0.24
CA SER A 71 2.03 24.17 -0.87
C SER A 71 1.29 23.23 0.05
N GLY A 72 0.26 22.55 -0.47
CA GLY A 72 -0.57 21.62 0.28
C GLY A 72 -0.54 20.23 -0.35
N ALA A 73 -0.57 19.20 0.49
CA ALA A 73 -0.74 17.81 0.08
C ALA A 73 -1.92 17.18 0.82
N SER A 74 -2.67 16.35 0.14
CA SER A 74 -3.75 15.54 0.73
C SER A 74 -3.69 14.12 0.20
N THR A 75 -4.05 13.16 1.06
CA THR A 75 -4.10 11.75 0.70
C THR A 75 -5.49 11.19 1.02
N VAL A 76 -6.08 10.55 0.03
CA VAL A 76 -7.30 9.75 0.17
C VAL A 76 -6.87 8.29 0.10
N THR A 77 -7.08 7.54 1.18
CA THR A 77 -6.69 6.13 1.25
C THR A 77 -7.91 5.24 1.18
N VAL A 78 -7.88 4.29 0.26
CA VAL A 78 -8.84 3.19 0.17
C VAL A 78 -8.29 2.01 0.97
N TYR A 79 -9.11 1.44 1.85
CA TYR A 79 -8.88 0.17 2.52
C TYR A 79 -10.07 -0.72 2.27
N SER A 80 -9.95 -1.70 1.38
CA SER A 80 -11.09 -2.50 0.91
C SER A 80 -10.78 -3.98 0.80
N ASN A 81 -11.75 -4.81 1.18
CA ASN A 81 -11.72 -6.25 0.93
C ASN A 81 -12.16 -6.58 -0.50
N ASP A 82 -12.80 -5.65 -1.21
CA ASP A 82 -13.10 -5.81 -2.63
C ASP A 82 -11.91 -5.37 -3.47
N VAL A 83 -10.95 -6.29 -3.59
CA VAL A 83 -9.71 -6.08 -4.35
C VAL A 83 -9.99 -5.82 -5.83
N GLU A 84 -11.04 -6.44 -6.39
CA GLU A 84 -11.37 -6.28 -7.82
C GLU A 84 -11.97 -4.92 -8.11
N ALA A 85 -12.83 -4.38 -7.24
CA ALA A 85 -13.34 -3.01 -7.37
C ALA A 85 -12.17 -2.00 -7.35
N VAL A 86 -11.21 -2.17 -6.44
CA VAL A 86 -10.03 -1.30 -6.37
C VAL A 86 -9.18 -1.40 -7.63
N ARG A 87 -8.91 -2.62 -8.13
CA ARG A 87 -8.15 -2.82 -9.38
C ARG A 87 -8.83 -2.18 -10.60
N ASN A 88 -10.14 -2.24 -10.67
CA ASN A 88 -10.88 -1.61 -11.76
C ASN A 88 -10.83 -0.08 -11.64
N ALA A 89 -10.99 0.48 -10.45
CA ALA A 89 -10.80 1.91 -10.22
C ALA A 89 -9.38 2.38 -10.59
N MET A 90 -8.35 1.58 -10.29
CA MET A 90 -6.96 1.89 -10.66
C MET A 90 -6.76 1.97 -12.18
N LYS A 91 -7.42 1.11 -12.96
CA LYS A 91 -7.34 1.18 -14.44
C LYS A 91 -7.90 2.49 -14.99
N ASP A 92 -8.94 3.02 -14.34
CA ASP A 92 -9.65 4.21 -14.77
C ASP A 92 -9.16 5.50 -14.09
N VAL A 93 -8.09 5.43 -13.29
CA VAL A 93 -7.55 6.57 -12.50
C VAL A 93 -7.21 7.79 -13.35
N ILE A 94 -6.91 7.61 -14.63
CA ILE A 94 -6.65 8.69 -15.59
C ILE A 94 -7.86 9.64 -15.70
N ALA A 95 -9.09 9.17 -15.42
CA ALA A 95 -10.28 10.01 -15.39
C ALA A 95 -10.19 11.13 -14.34
N LEU A 96 -9.50 10.91 -13.23
CA LEU A 96 -9.22 11.95 -12.23
C LEU A 96 -8.32 13.05 -12.79
N GLY A 97 -7.29 12.68 -13.56
CA GLY A 97 -6.43 13.64 -14.26
C GLY A 97 -7.22 14.55 -15.22
N LYS A 98 -8.17 13.97 -15.97
CA LYS A 98 -9.08 14.75 -16.85
C LYS A 98 -9.98 15.72 -16.08
N LYS A 99 -10.29 15.43 -14.81
CA LYS A 99 -11.03 16.32 -13.89
C LYS A 99 -10.12 17.32 -13.16
N GLY A 100 -8.81 17.36 -13.50
CA GLY A 100 -7.85 18.30 -12.92
C GLY A 100 -7.23 17.84 -11.59
N VAL A 101 -7.36 16.57 -11.23
CA VAL A 101 -6.67 15.98 -10.07
C VAL A 101 -5.37 15.35 -10.53
N ALA A 102 -4.24 16.03 -10.32
CA ALA A 102 -2.92 15.50 -10.62
C ALA A 102 -2.45 14.64 -9.43
N LEU A 103 -2.57 13.34 -9.55
CA LEU A 103 -2.06 12.43 -8.53
C LEU A 103 -0.53 12.41 -8.56
N SER A 104 0.07 12.43 -7.37
CA SER A 104 1.51 12.18 -7.21
C SER A 104 1.80 10.71 -7.51
N GLY A 105 2.97 10.43 -8.11
CA GLY A 105 3.42 9.06 -8.28
C GLY A 105 3.59 8.33 -6.95
N GLU A 106 3.63 7.02 -7.01
CA GLU A 106 3.94 6.19 -5.84
C GLU A 106 5.35 6.50 -5.35
N ASP A 107 5.46 6.81 -4.06
CA ASP A 107 6.73 6.89 -3.34
C ASP A 107 6.78 5.79 -2.29
N TYR A 108 7.91 5.63 -1.61
CA TYR A 108 8.09 4.56 -0.61
C TYR A 108 7.01 4.53 0.50
N GLN A 109 6.35 5.66 0.77
CA GLN A 109 5.35 5.78 1.83
C GLN A 109 3.91 5.62 1.31
N ASN A 110 3.71 5.79 0.00
CA ASN A 110 2.38 5.81 -0.64
C ASN A 110 2.26 4.74 -1.73
N GLN A 111 2.78 3.54 -1.49
CA GLN A 111 2.64 2.42 -2.42
C GLN A 111 1.30 1.72 -2.24
N THR A 112 0.72 1.33 -3.37
CA THR A 112 -0.45 0.44 -3.36
C THR A 112 -0.03 -0.94 -2.85
N GLN A 113 -0.79 -1.47 -1.89
CA GLN A 113 -0.51 -2.75 -1.27
C GLN A 113 -1.69 -3.70 -1.45
N PHE A 114 -1.39 -4.94 -1.79
CA PHE A 114 -2.34 -6.04 -1.82
C PHE A 114 -1.93 -7.05 -0.75
N VAL A 115 -2.68 -7.05 0.36
CA VAL A 115 -2.34 -7.82 1.55
C VAL A 115 -3.16 -9.11 1.59
N PHE A 116 -2.57 -10.18 2.11
CA PHE A 116 -3.25 -11.42 2.45
C PHE A 116 -3.38 -11.53 3.97
N SER A 117 -4.61 -11.46 4.48
CA SER A 117 -4.86 -11.48 5.93
C SER A 117 -4.91 -12.87 6.54
N GLY A 118 -5.09 -13.91 5.71
CA GLY A 118 -5.27 -15.30 6.13
C GLY A 118 -4.01 -16.06 6.57
N LEU A 119 -2.83 -15.42 6.60
CA LEU A 119 -1.57 -16.11 6.92
C LEU A 119 -1.60 -16.79 8.30
N ALA A 120 -2.16 -16.13 9.30
CA ALA A 120 -2.23 -16.69 10.66
C ALA A 120 -3.03 -18.00 10.71
N THR A 121 -4.08 -18.11 9.89
CA THR A 121 -4.92 -19.32 9.79
C THR A 121 -4.23 -20.43 9.05
N LEU A 122 -3.43 -20.12 8.01
CA LEU A 122 -2.70 -21.13 7.21
C LEU A 122 -1.40 -21.59 7.86
N LYS A 123 -0.85 -20.79 8.76
CA LYS A 123 0.46 -21.04 9.38
C LYS A 123 0.59 -22.43 10.03
N PRO A 124 -0.38 -22.98 10.77
CA PRO A 124 -0.28 -24.33 11.33
C PRO A 124 -0.15 -25.41 10.25
N GLU A 125 -0.93 -25.33 9.18
CA GLU A 125 -0.89 -26.27 8.06
C GLU A 125 0.46 -26.18 7.31
N MET A 126 0.94 -24.97 7.08
CA MET A 126 2.27 -24.74 6.46
C MET A 126 3.40 -25.34 7.30
N ILE A 127 3.33 -25.22 8.63
CA ILE A 127 4.31 -25.81 9.54
C ILE A 127 4.27 -27.35 9.48
N GLU A 128 3.07 -27.93 9.46
CA GLU A 128 2.88 -29.36 9.34
C GLU A 128 3.48 -29.89 8.03
N GLU A 129 3.18 -29.24 6.91
CA GLU A 129 3.72 -29.61 5.60
C GLU A 129 5.25 -29.47 5.56
N ALA A 130 5.79 -28.36 6.05
CA ALA A 130 7.22 -28.13 6.13
C ALA A 130 7.94 -29.20 6.96
N THR A 131 7.34 -29.62 8.07
CA THR A 131 7.89 -30.67 8.94
C THR A 131 7.87 -32.03 8.25
N LYS A 132 6.80 -32.41 7.55
CA LYS A 132 6.71 -33.61 6.74
C LYS A 132 7.76 -33.63 5.64
N ASN A 133 7.93 -32.53 4.93
CA ASN A 133 8.92 -32.40 3.87
C ASN A 133 10.35 -32.51 4.40
N ALA A 134 10.66 -31.85 5.50
CA ALA A 134 11.96 -31.93 6.15
C ALA A 134 12.30 -33.37 6.56
N ARG A 135 11.32 -34.11 7.12
CA ARG A 135 11.48 -35.51 7.50
C ARG A 135 11.73 -36.42 6.29
N ALA A 136 10.95 -36.25 5.21
CA ALA A 136 11.09 -37.02 3.99
C ALA A 136 12.48 -36.84 3.35
N VAL A 137 12.98 -35.57 3.34
CA VAL A 137 14.35 -35.30 2.87
C VAL A 137 15.40 -35.98 3.75
N ALA A 138 15.26 -35.91 5.08
CA ALA A 138 16.19 -36.53 6.01
C ALA A 138 16.19 -38.04 5.90
N GLU A 139 15.05 -38.71 5.69
CA GLU A 139 14.90 -40.13 5.44
C GLU A 139 15.63 -40.55 4.14
N LYS A 140 15.52 -39.74 3.10
CA LYS A 140 16.22 -39.96 1.83
C LYS A 140 17.75 -39.90 2.00
N PHE A 141 18.26 -38.86 2.69
CA PHE A 141 19.68 -38.76 3.01
C PHE A 141 20.19 -39.95 3.85
N ALA A 142 19.40 -40.40 4.82
CA ALA A 142 19.75 -41.55 5.63
C ALA A 142 19.85 -42.85 4.78
N ALA A 143 18.88 -43.07 3.89
CA ALA A 143 18.89 -44.22 2.97
C ALA A 143 20.08 -44.18 2.00
N ASP A 144 20.37 -43.01 1.40
CA ASP A 144 21.48 -42.85 0.45
C ASP A 144 22.87 -43.03 1.12
N SER A 145 22.97 -42.87 2.44
CA SER A 145 24.22 -43.06 3.23
C SER A 145 24.25 -44.31 4.07
N ASP A 146 23.40 -45.31 3.80
CA ASP A 146 23.27 -46.54 4.58
C ASP A 146 23.15 -46.32 6.10
N SER A 147 22.49 -45.24 6.49
CA SER A 147 22.24 -44.88 7.88
C SER A 147 20.74 -44.86 8.20
N SER A 148 20.39 -44.65 9.46
CA SER A 148 18.99 -44.56 9.90
C SER A 148 18.70 -43.25 10.57
N LEU A 149 17.48 -42.68 10.31
CA LEU A 149 17.03 -41.47 10.93
C LEU A 149 16.65 -41.72 12.41
N GLY A 150 17.29 -41.00 13.33
CA GLY A 150 17.01 -41.07 14.77
C GLY A 150 15.87 -40.11 15.20
N LYS A 151 15.73 -39.97 16.53
CA LYS A 151 14.79 -38.99 17.11
C LYS A 151 15.28 -37.56 16.89
N ILE A 152 14.33 -36.60 16.76
CA ILE A 152 14.63 -35.17 16.66
C ILE A 152 15.42 -34.74 17.90
N ARG A 153 16.59 -34.11 17.70
CA ARG A 153 17.41 -33.53 18.76
C ARG A 153 17.25 -32.04 18.86
N SER A 154 17.02 -31.36 17.72
CA SER A 154 16.77 -29.95 17.65
C SER A 154 15.85 -29.65 16.46
N ALA A 155 15.01 -28.66 16.55
CA ALA A 155 14.19 -28.15 15.47
C ALA A 155 14.27 -26.63 15.49
N GLN A 156 14.44 -26.02 14.32
CA GLN A 156 14.39 -24.58 14.13
C GLN A 156 13.35 -24.27 13.05
N GLN A 157 12.49 -23.34 13.34
CA GLN A 157 11.50 -22.86 12.38
C GLN A 157 12.02 -21.58 11.74
N GLY A 158 12.07 -21.53 10.42
CA GLY A 158 12.32 -20.32 9.67
C GLY A 158 11.12 -19.37 9.70
N GLN A 159 11.32 -18.17 9.17
CA GLN A 159 10.27 -17.17 9.03
C GLN A 159 9.46 -17.48 7.75
N PHE A 160 8.12 -17.41 7.86
CA PHE A 160 7.23 -17.42 6.71
C PHE A 160 6.96 -15.98 6.30
N SER A 161 7.25 -15.63 5.06
CA SER A 161 6.92 -14.35 4.46
C SER A 161 6.01 -14.56 3.24
N ILE A 162 5.12 -13.61 3.01
CA ILE A 162 4.36 -13.51 1.76
C ILE A 162 4.86 -12.24 1.08
N GLU A 163 5.40 -12.41 -0.11
CA GLU A 163 5.94 -11.31 -0.91
C GLU A 163 5.10 -11.10 -2.16
N ASN A 164 5.16 -9.91 -2.71
CA ASN A 164 4.54 -9.65 -3.99
C ASN A 164 5.21 -10.51 -5.06
N ARG A 165 4.42 -11.09 -5.95
CA ARG A 165 4.90 -11.96 -7.04
C ARG A 165 5.98 -11.31 -7.90
N ASP A 166 5.91 -9.99 -8.06
CA ASP A 166 6.77 -9.20 -8.94
C ASP A 166 7.83 -8.40 -8.15
N SER A 167 8.01 -8.67 -6.85
CA SER A 167 9.12 -8.11 -6.09
C SER A 167 10.42 -8.76 -6.59
N THR A 168 11.19 -8.02 -7.37
CA THR A 168 12.59 -8.38 -7.66
C THR A 168 13.40 -8.25 -6.39
N THR A 169 13.85 -9.38 -5.86
CA THR A 169 14.93 -9.48 -4.86
C THR A 169 16.22 -8.90 -5.41
#